data_8fa9754cf4f711a9cac2d48295ce0c54
#
_entry.id   8fa9754cf4f711a9cac2d48295ce0c54
#
_cell.length_a   1.000
_cell.length_b   1.000
_cell.length_c   1.000
_cell.angle_alpha   90.00
_cell.angle_beta   90.00
_cell.angle_gamma   90.00
#
_symmetry.space_group_name_H-M   'P 1'
#
loop_
_entity.id
_entity.type
_entity.pdbx_description
1 polymer ?
#
loop_
_entity_poly.entity_id
_entity_poly.type
_entity_poly.pdbx_seq_one_letter_code
_entity_poly.pdbx_strand_id
1 'polypeptide(L)'
;MRIFSLLILLVVASALQSQVVVNENVKHSKYAFPLVASKIKATVCYDANDYPVVKKVAELFVSDIENVTGQRLKLADEWKKGKTVVIVGTIEKNQAIRQLASNGKIDISPLELSLIHI
;
A
#
# COMPACT_ATOMS: atom_id res chain seq x y z
N MET A 1 -43.95 -20.62 6.42
CA MET A 1 -43.32 -19.96 5.26
C MET A 1 -42.53 -18.71 5.58
N ARG A 2 -43.02 -17.78 6.38
CA ARG A 2 -42.30 -16.55 6.76
C ARG A 2 -41.02 -16.78 7.54
N ILE A 3 -40.98 -17.79 8.44
CA ILE A 3 -39.82 -18.15 9.25
C ILE A 3 -38.71 -18.78 8.40
N PHE A 4 -39.07 -19.58 7.40
CA PHE A 4 -38.10 -20.20 6.47
C PHE A 4 -37.41 -19.15 5.58
N SER A 5 -38.15 -18.12 5.14
CA SER A 5 -37.61 -17.04 4.34
C SER A 5 -36.65 -16.16 5.14
N LEU A 6 -36.93 -15.95 6.42
CA LEU A 6 -36.06 -15.20 7.34
C LEU A 6 -34.74 -15.94 7.64
N LEU A 7 -34.82 -17.28 7.75
CA LEU A 7 -33.65 -18.15 8.01
C LEU A 7 -32.71 -18.17 6.80
N ILE A 8 -33.24 -18.20 5.57
CA ILE A 8 -32.46 -18.14 4.35
C ILE A 8 -31.78 -16.77 4.22
N LEU A 9 -32.45 -15.68 4.56
CA LEU A 9 -31.87 -14.34 4.54
C LEU A 9 -30.71 -14.19 5.53
N LEU A 10 -30.80 -14.81 6.69
CA LEU A 10 -29.76 -14.80 7.71
C LEU A 10 -28.51 -15.57 7.28
N VAL A 11 -28.66 -16.68 6.56
CA VAL A 11 -27.55 -17.50 6.05
C VAL A 11 -26.80 -16.78 4.91
N VAL A 12 -27.51 -16.03 4.05
CA VAL A 12 -26.89 -15.26 2.96
C VAL A 12 -26.13 -14.06 3.48
N ALA A 13 -26.59 -13.41 4.57
CA ALA A 13 -25.90 -12.28 5.17
C ALA A 13 -24.54 -12.64 5.79
N SER A 14 -24.34 -13.88 6.22
CA SER A 14 -23.06 -14.36 6.77
C SER A 14 -21.98 -14.66 5.72
N ALA A 15 -22.34 -14.72 4.42
CA ALA A 15 -21.41 -15.00 3.33
C ALA A 15 -20.65 -13.75 2.81
N LEU A 16 -20.98 -12.56 3.29
CA LEU A 16 -20.37 -11.29 2.86
C LEU A 16 -19.29 -10.78 3.81
N GLN A 17 -18.62 -11.65 4.53
CA GLN A 17 -17.47 -11.26 5.32
C GLN A 17 -16.25 -11.05 4.41
N SER A 18 -15.84 -9.79 4.26
CA SER A 18 -14.53 -9.45 3.73
C SER A 18 -13.46 -10.06 4.63
N GLN A 19 -12.80 -11.11 4.16
CA GLN A 19 -11.74 -11.76 4.90
C GLN A 19 -10.45 -10.95 4.78
N VAL A 20 -10.09 -10.26 5.86
CA VAL A 20 -8.72 -9.77 6.03
C VAL A 20 -7.87 -10.95 6.48
N VAL A 21 -6.99 -11.43 5.62
CA VAL A 21 -6.03 -12.49 5.97
C VAL A 21 -4.85 -11.86 6.70
N VAL A 22 -4.78 -12.07 8.01
CA VAL A 22 -3.60 -11.73 8.80
C VAL A 22 -2.70 -12.97 8.87
N ASN A 23 -1.53 -12.88 8.26
CA ASN A 23 -0.55 -13.96 8.31
C ASN A 23 0.51 -13.66 9.38
N GLU A 24 0.42 -14.31 10.52
CA GLU A 24 1.34 -14.13 11.65
C GLU A 24 2.69 -14.84 11.44
N ASN A 25 2.79 -15.76 10.48
CA ASN A 25 3.98 -16.59 10.23
C ASN A 25 4.89 -16.05 9.10
N VAL A 26 4.91 -14.75 8.87
CA VAL A 26 5.61 -14.12 7.74
C VAL A 26 7.13 -14.06 7.91
N LYS A 27 7.69 -14.40 9.08
CA LYS A 27 9.13 -14.27 9.40
C LYS A 27 10.08 -14.95 8.41
N HIS A 28 9.60 -15.89 7.63
CA HIS A 28 10.39 -16.68 6.69
C HIS A 28 9.85 -16.66 5.25
N SER A 29 8.90 -15.81 4.92
CA SER A 29 8.38 -15.73 3.56
C SER A 29 9.38 -15.02 2.64
N LYS A 30 9.78 -15.68 1.56
CA LYS A 30 10.61 -15.12 0.48
C LYS A 30 9.99 -13.86 -0.15
N TYR A 31 8.69 -13.70 -0.02
CA TYR A 31 7.92 -12.61 -0.61
C TYR A 31 7.49 -11.53 0.41
N ALA A 32 7.90 -11.66 1.67
CA ALA A 32 7.57 -10.68 2.69
C ALA A 32 8.46 -9.44 2.54
N PHE A 33 7.82 -8.27 2.51
CA PHE A 33 8.51 -6.98 2.55
C PHE A 33 8.33 -6.38 3.95
N PRO A 34 9.39 -6.30 4.78
CA PRO A 34 9.30 -5.78 6.12
C PRO A 34 9.22 -4.25 6.08
N LEU A 35 8.09 -3.69 6.53
CA LEU A 35 7.95 -2.24 6.77
C LEU A 35 8.65 -1.84 8.07
N VAL A 36 8.40 -2.61 9.12
CA VAL A 36 9.00 -2.44 10.45
C VAL A 36 9.40 -3.81 10.98
N ALA A 37 10.67 -3.96 11.31
CA ALA A 37 11.22 -5.11 12.01
C ALA A 37 12.28 -4.64 13.01
N SER A 38 12.78 -5.53 13.88
CA SER A 38 13.69 -5.16 14.98
C SER A 38 14.91 -4.32 14.56
N LYS A 39 15.41 -4.50 13.34
CA LYS A 39 16.57 -3.78 12.78
C LYS A 39 16.30 -3.08 11.45
N ILE A 40 15.11 -3.21 10.91
CA ILE A 40 14.73 -2.68 9.59
C ILE A 40 13.55 -1.74 9.76
N LYS A 41 13.71 -0.52 9.28
CA LYS A 41 12.62 0.45 9.12
C LYS A 41 12.63 0.94 7.69
N ALA A 42 11.53 0.75 6.97
CA ALA A 42 11.37 1.31 5.65
C ALA A 42 11.35 2.84 5.72
N THR A 43 11.83 3.49 4.67
CA THR A 43 11.64 4.92 4.47
C THR A 43 10.50 5.13 3.51
N VAL A 44 9.56 5.99 3.84
CA VAL A 44 8.48 6.40 2.95
C VAL A 44 8.96 7.60 2.14
N CYS A 45 8.99 7.45 0.82
CA CYS A 45 9.48 8.47 -0.10
C CYS A 45 8.33 9.01 -0.95
N TYR A 46 8.29 10.32 -1.12
CA TYR A 46 7.43 11.02 -2.07
C TYR A 46 8.28 11.98 -2.90
N ASP A 47 7.75 12.50 -3.99
CA ASP A 47 8.43 13.54 -4.78
C ASP A 47 7.84 14.90 -4.41
N ALA A 48 8.68 15.87 -4.04
CA ALA A 48 8.25 17.22 -3.67
C ALA A 48 7.55 17.95 -4.84
N ASN A 49 7.82 17.55 -6.08
CA ASN A 49 7.21 18.11 -7.28
C ASN A 49 5.91 17.41 -7.69
N ASP A 50 5.52 16.35 -6.98
CA ASP A 50 4.25 15.67 -7.19
C ASP A 50 3.08 16.51 -6.65
N TYR A 51 1.85 16.05 -6.86
CA TYR A 51 0.68 16.76 -6.34
C TYR A 51 0.71 16.88 -4.82
N PRO A 52 0.24 18.00 -4.23
CA PRO A 52 0.28 18.21 -2.78
C PRO A 52 -0.42 17.11 -1.96
N VAL A 53 -1.44 16.47 -2.52
CA VAL A 53 -2.14 15.34 -1.90
C VAL A 53 -1.23 14.14 -1.69
N VAL A 54 -0.23 13.92 -2.54
CA VAL A 54 0.72 12.81 -2.44
C VAL A 54 1.52 12.89 -1.15
N LYS A 55 2.05 14.06 -0.81
CA LYS A 55 2.72 14.30 0.48
C LYS A 55 1.79 13.98 1.64
N LYS A 56 0.53 14.45 1.58
CA LYS A 56 -0.46 14.20 2.63
C LYS A 56 -0.76 12.72 2.82
N VAL A 57 -0.89 11.97 1.72
CA VAL A 57 -1.07 10.51 1.77
C VAL A 57 0.14 9.81 2.38
N ALA A 58 1.35 10.23 2.02
CA ALA A 58 2.58 9.67 2.60
C ALA A 58 2.68 9.96 4.13
N GLU A 59 2.30 11.15 4.58
CA GLU A 59 2.22 11.52 6.00
C GLU A 59 1.21 10.66 6.76
N LEU A 60 0.01 10.46 6.20
CA LEU A 60 -1.02 9.61 6.78
C LEU A 60 -0.58 8.16 6.89
N PHE A 61 0.06 7.62 5.85
CA PHE A 61 0.61 6.26 5.87
C PHE A 61 1.64 6.07 6.99
N VAL A 62 2.56 7.03 7.16
CA VAL A 62 3.54 7.01 8.26
C VAL A 62 2.85 7.04 9.62
N SER A 63 1.81 7.87 9.76
CA SER A 63 1.02 7.95 11.00
C SER A 63 0.29 6.66 11.31
N ASP A 64 -0.30 6.01 10.32
CA ASP A 64 -1.00 4.73 10.48
C ASP A 64 -0.04 3.62 10.92
N ILE A 65 1.14 3.54 10.32
CA ILE A 65 2.17 2.58 10.74
C ILE A 65 2.61 2.84 12.18
N GLU A 66 2.79 4.09 12.56
CA GLU A 66 3.13 4.47 13.94
C GLU A 66 2.03 4.07 14.93
N ASN A 67 0.77 4.30 14.59
CA ASN A 67 -0.37 3.93 15.43
C ASN A 67 -0.47 2.41 15.65
N VAL A 68 -0.16 1.61 14.64
CA VAL A 68 -0.23 0.14 14.71
C VAL A 68 1.01 -0.47 15.38
N THR A 69 2.20 0.05 15.10
CA THR A 69 3.47 -0.57 15.51
C THR A 69 4.16 0.12 16.68
N GLY A 70 3.73 1.33 17.03
CA GLY A 70 4.44 2.21 17.97
C GLY A 70 5.75 2.79 17.39
N GLN A 71 6.03 2.57 16.10
CA GLN A 71 7.28 2.99 15.47
C GLN A 71 7.01 3.88 14.26
N ARG A 72 7.55 5.08 14.30
CA ARG A 72 7.45 6.03 13.19
C ARG A 72 8.46 5.72 12.09
N LEU A 73 8.00 5.58 10.85
CA LEU A 73 8.84 5.49 9.67
C LEU A 73 9.40 6.86 9.29
N LYS A 74 10.57 6.86 8.66
CA LYS A 74 11.14 8.09 8.11
C LYS A 74 10.36 8.49 6.85
N LEU A 75 9.97 9.76 6.78
CA LEU A 75 9.43 10.39 5.57
C LEU A 75 10.55 11.15 4.87
N ALA A 76 10.68 10.98 3.55
CA ALA A 76 11.69 11.65 2.73
C ALA A 76 11.09 12.12 1.40
N ASP A 77 11.57 13.26 0.93
CA ASP A 77 11.19 13.86 -0.36
C ASP A 77 12.09 13.42 -1.52
N GLU A 78 13.07 12.55 -1.23
CA GLU A 78 13.97 11.97 -2.21
C GLU A 78 14.11 10.46 -2.02
N TRP A 79 14.16 9.73 -3.11
CA TRP A 79 14.47 8.30 -3.13
C TRP A 79 15.97 8.07 -3.25
N LYS A 80 16.53 7.21 -2.39
CA LYS A 80 17.93 6.75 -2.45
C LYS A 80 17.99 5.25 -2.69
N LYS A 81 18.71 4.84 -3.73
CA LYS A 81 18.96 3.43 -4.06
C LYS A 81 19.66 2.70 -2.89
N GLY A 82 19.32 1.43 -2.70
CA GLY A 82 19.98 0.56 -1.71
C GLY A 82 19.35 0.55 -0.31
N LYS A 83 18.20 1.20 -0.12
CA LYS A 83 17.42 1.14 1.12
C LYS A 83 16.07 0.49 0.90
N THR A 84 15.49 -0.07 1.96
CA THR A 84 14.09 -0.50 1.97
C THR A 84 13.20 0.73 1.95
N VAL A 85 12.47 0.92 0.85
CA VAL A 85 11.65 2.11 0.64
C VAL A 85 10.23 1.76 0.21
N VAL A 86 9.29 2.59 0.61
CA VAL A 86 7.93 2.67 0.06
C VAL A 86 7.85 3.96 -0.72
N ILE A 87 7.55 3.89 -2.00
CA ILE A 87 7.42 5.07 -2.87
C ILE A 87 5.94 5.38 -3.05
N VAL A 88 5.55 6.58 -2.68
CA VAL A 88 4.19 7.11 -2.86
C VAL A 88 4.24 8.21 -3.91
N GLY A 89 3.45 8.10 -4.95
CA GLY A 89 3.46 9.11 -6.00
C GLY A 89 2.54 8.80 -7.16
N THR A 90 2.48 9.75 -8.11
CA THR A 90 1.77 9.59 -9.37
C THR A 90 2.73 9.16 -10.48
N ILE A 91 2.21 8.43 -11.45
CA ILE A 91 2.99 8.04 -12.66
C ILE A 91 3.45 9.30 -13.42
N GLU A 92 2.61 10.32 -13.42
CA GLU A 92 2.83 11.54 -14.20
C GLU A 92 3.99 12.38 -13.67
N LYS A 93 4.10 12.55 -12.35
CA LYS A 93 5.03 13.53 -11.75
C LYS A 93 6.15 12.91 -10.93
N ASN A 94 5.95 11.72 -10.35
CA ASN A 94 6.97 11.12 -9.51
C ASN A 94 8.14 10.59 -10.35
N GLN A 95 9.31 11.21 -10.17
CA GLN A 95 10.52 10.88 -10.92
C GLN A 95 11.00 9.44 -10.67
N ALA A 96 10.93 8.97 -9.42
CA ALA A 96 11.36 7.61 -9.08
C ALA A 96 10.47 6.55 -9.74
N ILE A 97 9.14 6.74 -9.73
CA ILE A 97 8.19 5.85 -10.39
C ILE A 97 8.44 5.81 -11.90
N ARG A 98 8.65 6.98 -12.54
CA ARG A 98 8.96 7.04 -13.97
C ARG A 98 10.27 6.34 -14.32
N GLN A 99 11.31 6.48 -13.50
CA GLN A 99 12.57 5.77 -13.70
C GLN A 99 12.42 4.25 -13.57
N LEU A 100 11.65 3.78 -12.57
CA LEU A 100 11.38 2.36 -12.40
C LEU A 100 10.58 1.77 -13.57
N ALA A 101 9.61 2.53 -14.09
CA ALA A 101 8.81 2.13 -15.24
C ALA A 101 9.67 2.09 -16.52
N SER A 102 10.46 3.14 -16.81
CA SER A 102 11.33 3.21 -18.00
C SER A 102 12.41 2.13 -18.00
N ASN A 103 12.86 1.70 -16.83
CA ASN A 103 13.83 0.61 -16.67
C ASN A 103 13.18 -0.78 -16.65
N GLY A 104 11.88 -0.90 -16.89
CA GLY A 104 11.15 -2.16 -16.88
C GLY A 104 11.09 -2.85 -15.52
N LYS A 105 11.26 -2.11 -14.42
CA LYS A 105 11.20 -2.65 -13.05
C LYS A 105 9.78 -2.73 -12.52
N ILE A 106 8.89 -1.91 -13.02
CA ILE A 106 7.46 -1.93 -12.74
C ILE A 106 6.69 -1.82 -14.05
N ASP A 107 5.56 -2.51 -14.12
CA ASP A 107 4.62 -2.41 -15.23
C ASP A 107 3.47 -1.48 -14.82
N ILE A 108 3.35 -0.35 -15.51
CA ILE A 108 2.31 0.66 -15.27
C ILE A 108 1.14 0.56 -16.26
N SER A 109 1.23 -0.30 -17.27
CA SER A 109 0.19 -0.44 -18.30
C SER A 109 -1.21 -0.77 -17.76
N PRO A 110 -1.37 -1.58 -16.69
CA PRO A 110 -2.68 -1.81 -16.10
C PRO A 110 -3.31 -0.55 -15.49
N LEU A 111 -2.50 0.39 -15.02
CA LEU A 111 -2.97 1.65 -14.42
C LEU A 111 -3.42 2.64 -15.50
N GLU A 112 -2.73 2.68 -16.65
CA GLU A 112 -3.13 3.50 -17.80
C GLU A 112 -4.46 3.05 -18.37
N LEU A 113 -4.71 1.76 -18.47
CA LEU A 113 -6.01 1.20 -18.88
C LEU A 113 -7.14 1.54 -17.89
N SER A 114 -6.85 1.57 -16.62
CA SER A 114 -7.83 1.96 -15.57
C SER A 114 -8.28 3.41 -15.71
N LEU A 115 -7.40 4.32 -16.12
CA LEU A 115 -7.74 5.72 -16.33
C LEU A 115 -8.63 5.97 -17.55
N ILE A 116 -8.61 5.09 -18.55
CA ILE A 116 -9.45 5.18 -19.77
C ILE A 116 -10.91 4.79 -19.46
N HIS A 117 -11.17 4.02 -18.42
CA HIS A 117 -12.50 3.55 -18.03
C HIS A 117 -13.23 4.46 -17.03
N ILE A 118 -12.62 5.51 -16.59
CA ILE A 118 -13.23 6.54 -15.74
C ILE A 118 -13.84 7.63 -16.62
#